data_be38cfd3ffcf214875af6810bdb815b9
#
_entry.id   be38cfd3ffcf214875af6810bdb815b9
#
_cell.length_a   1.000
_cell.length_b   1.000
_cell.length_c   1.000
_cell.angle_alpha   90.00
_cell.angle_beta   90.00
_cell.angle_gamma   90.00
#
_symmetry.space_group_name_H-M   'P 1'
#
loop_
_entity.id
_entity.type
_entity.pdbx_description
1 polymer ?
#
loop_
_entity_poly.entity_id
_entity_poly.type
_entity_poly.pdbx_seq_one_letter_code
_entity_poly.pdbx_strand_id
1 'polypeptide(L)'
;MSEKKILLGNEAIARGAYEAGVKVSSAYPGTPSTEMSESLVQYDEIYAEWAPNEKVATEVAIGASIAGVRSMCCMKHVGVNVAADPLYTAAYAGVRGGMVVIAADDPGMYSSQNEQDTRMVARAAMLPVLEPSDSAEAKVFTKYAFDLSEKYDTPVIVRSTTRLSHSQGLVELEERAEPFDIPYERDMAKYVMMPRNAIKRHLVVEARLKQMAEDACGFPVNKVEYNDLSVGFITSGIAYQYVKEAMPEASVLKLGIVNPLPRRLIEEFAAKVEKLYIFEELEPVIEEQVKSWGIAKAVGKELFTVQGEYSANMIREKILGQTLDVAASAQVPARPPILCPGCPHRSVFSVLNKLKIHATGDIGCYTLGAVAPLGVIDTTICMGASISTLHGMEKAKGRDFIRNWVAVIGDSTFMHTGINSLMNMVYNQANGTVVILDNSTTGMTGHQDHAATGKTLKGQVVPAINIFGLCKSLGIENVYEVNAFDLPGLEEAFKRETAKDGVSVIIAKSPCALLKGVKFPDKCRPLSEKCKKCGACLRPGCPALTKNEDGTISIDETMCNGCGLCKQLCKFDAIETVKAGE
;
A
#
# COMPACT_ATOMS: atom_id res chain seq x y z
N MET A 1 -34.18 -4.67 17.18
CA MET A 1 -32.95 -5.50 16.99
C MET A 1 -32.06 -4.72 16.06
N SER A 2 -30.81 -4.49 16.44
CA SER A 2 -29.84 -3.83 15.58
C SER A 2 -29.63 -4.66 14.30
N GLU A 3 -29.47 -3.98 13.17
CA GLU A 3 -29.13 -4.63 11.90
C GLU A 3 -27.75 -5.22 12.00
N LYS A 4 -27.54 -6.44 11.50
CA LYS A 4 -26.23 -7.11 11.44
C LYS A 4 -25.89 -7.44 9.99
N LYS A 5 -24.64 -7.14 9.61
CA LYS A 5 -24.10 -7.45 8.27
C LYS A 5 -22.79 -8.20 8.38
N ILE A 6 -22.51 -9.04 7.39
CA ILE A 6 -21.16 -9.60 7.19
C ILE A 6 -20.36 -8.56 6.44
N LEU A 7 -19.29 -8.07 7.05
CA LEU A 7 -18.40 -7.06 6.47
C LEU A 7 -16.94 -7.55 6.50
N LEU A 8 -16.18 -7.16 5.49
CA LEU A 8 -14.71 -7.20 5.53
C LEU A 8 -14.18 -6.25 6.62
N GLY A 9 -12.98 -6.50 7.12
CA GLY A 9 -12.34 -5.58 8.08
C GLY A 9 -12.25 -4.15 7.53
N ASN A 10 -11.91 -4.00 6.24
CA ASN A 10 -11.87 -2.69 5.57
C ASN A 10 -13.24 -2.01 5.51
N GLU A 11 -14.30 -2.75 5.18
CA GLU A 11 -15.68 -2.25 5.17
C GLU A 11 -16.15 -1.88 6.58
N ALA A 12 -15.75 -2.66 7.59
CA ALA A 12 -16.09 -2.40 8.98
C ALA A 12 -15.44 -1.12 9.53
N ILE A 13 -14.16 -0.86 9.15
CA ILE A 13 -13.48 0.41 9.46
C ILE A 13 -14.22 1.59 8.81
N ALA A 14 -14.56 1.48 7.53
CA ALA A 14 -15.33 2.51 6.83
C ALA A 14 -16.70 2.74 7.48
N ARG A 15 -17.37 1.67 7.91
CA ARG A 15 -18.64 1.75 8.66
C ARG A 15 -18.45 2.43 10.02
N GLY A 16 -17.40 2.11 10.74
CA GLY A 16 -17.05 2.77 12.02
C GLY A 16 -16.83 4.27 11.85
N ALA A 17 -16.14 4.68 10.78
CA ALA A 17 -15.93 6.08 10.46
C ALA A 17 -17.26 6.80 10.12
N TYR A 18 -18.13 6.15 9.36
CA TYR A 18 -19.48 6.67 9.08
C TYR A 18 -20.27 6.88 10.37
N GLU A 19 -20.37 5.84 11.20
CA GLU A 19 -21.10 5.90 12.47
C GLU A 19 -20.52 6.92 13.45
N ALA A 20 -19.18 7.15 13.41
CA ALA A 20 -18.52 8.17 14.20
C ALA A 20 -18.76 9.62 13.70
N GLY A 21 -19.49 9.83 12.62
CA GLY A 21 -19.78 11.18 12.11
C GLY A 21 -18.60 11.83 11.36
N VAL A 22 -17.68 11.05 10.79
CA VAL A 22 -16.55 11.57 9.99
C VAL A 22 -17.05 12.41 8.83
N LYS A 23 -16.42 13.57 8.61
CA LYS A 23 -16.76 14.50 7.53
C LYS A 23 -15.78 14.42 6.36
N VAL A 24 -14.50 14.17 6.63
CA VAL A 24 -13.43 14.21 5.62
C VAL A 24 -12.56 12.98 5.72
N SER A 25 -12.34 12.30 4.60
CA SER A 25 -11.40 11.20 4.44
C SER A 25 -10.53 11.43 3.21
N SER A 26 -9.22 11.29 3.37
CA SER A 26 -8.26 11.38 2.27
C SER A 26 -7.30 10.19 2.31
N ALA A 27 -6.93 9.64 1.15
CA ALA A 27 -6.08 8.46 1.09
C ALA A 27 -5.27 8.41 -0.21
N TYR A 28 -4.23 7.59 -0.22
CA TYR A 28 -3.61 7.09 -1.44
C TYR A 28 -3.80 5.56 -1.52
N PRO A 29 -4.12 5.01 -2.70
CA PRO A 29 -4.39 3.58 -2.84
C PRO A 29 -3.18 2.71 -2.48
N GLY A 30 -3.35 1.74 -1.60
CA GLY A 30 -2.28 0.84 -1.17
C GLY A 30 -2.83 -0.42 -0.51
N THR A 31 -2.72 -1.59 -1.17
CA THR A 31 -3.15 -2.88 -0.59
C THR A 31 -2.33 -3.20 0.67
N PRO A 32 -2.98 -3.48 1.84
CA PRO A 32 -4.37 -3.92 2.00
C PRO A 32 -5.38 -2.83 2.43
N SER A 33 -5.08 -1.52 2.34
CA SER A 33 -5.96 -0.45 2.84
C SER A 33 -6.91 0.17 1.80
N THR A 34 -6.78 -0.17 0.52
CA THR A 34 -7.50 0.51 -0.58
C THR A 34 -9.01 0.48 -0.41
N GLU A 35 -9.58 -0.67 -0.10
CA GLU A 35 -11.04 -0.90 0.00
C GLU A 35 -11.69 -0.11 1.15
N MET A 36 -10.92 0.36 2.14
CA MET A 36 -11.44 1.24 3.19
C MET A 36 -12.00 2.53 2.59
N SER A 37 -11.21 3.19 1.73
CA SER A 37 -11.61 4.44 1.07
C SER A 37 -12.66 4.21 -0.01
N GLU A 38 -12.57 3.11 -0.76
CA GLU A 38 -13.59 2.72 -1.74
C GLU A 38 -14.94 2.48 -1.06
N SER A 39 -14.95 1.89 0.14
CA SER A 39 -16.18 1.66 0.92
C SER A 39 -16.80 2.95 1.44
N LEU A 40 -16.02 4.04 1.61
CA LEU A 40 -16.57 5.34 2.02
C LEU A 40 -17.38 6.04 0.92
N VAL A 41 -17.19 5.66 -0.35
CA VAL A 41 -17.92 6.28 -1.48
C VAL A 41 -19.44 6.16 -1.34
N GLN A 42 -19.93 5.09 -0.70
CA GLN A 42 -21.36 4.86 -0.47
C GLN A 42 -22.04 5.85 0.48
N TYR A 43 -21.24 6.64 1.22
CA TYR A 43 -21.75 7.60 2.20
C TYR A 43 -21.63 9.03 1.66
N ASP A 44 -22.76 9.65 1.34
CA ASP A 44 -22.81 11.02 0.79
C ASP A 44 -22.37 12.07 1.82
N GLU A 45 -22.54 11.77 3.10
CA GLU A 45 -22.19 12.66 4.22
C GLU A 45 -20.67 12.79 4.45
N ILE A 46 -19.86 11.92 3.84
CA ILE A 46 -18.40 11.93 3.96
C ILE A 46 -17.82 12.46 2.65
N TYR A 47 -17.04 13.54 2.72
CA TYR A 47 -16.13 13.89 1.64
C TYR A 47 -14.98 12.88 1.63
N ALA A 48 -14.83 12.12 0.55
CA ALA A 48 -13.78 11.14 0.38
C ALA A 48 -13.02 11.40 -0.92
N GLU A 49 -11.67 11.34 -0.86
CA GLU A 49 -10.82 11.63 -2.01
C GLU A 49 -9.60 10.71 -2.11
N TRP A 50 -9.08 10.57 -3.33
CA TRP A 50 -7.72 10.10 -3.58
C TRP A 50 -6.77 11.29 -3.63
N ALA A 51 -5.84 11.37 -2.68
CA ALA A 51 -4.73 12.31 -2.70
C ALA A 51 -3.60 11.79 -3.63
N PRO A 52 -2.70 12.67 -4.08
CA PRO A 52 -1.56 12.23 -4.89
C PRO A 52 -0.55 11.36 -4.12
N ASN A 53 -0.46 11.50 -2.80
CA ASN A 53 0.33 10.67 -1.90
C ASN A 53 -0.17 10.76 -0.45
N GLU A 54 0.39 9.92 0.42
CA GLU A 54 -0.05 9.79 1.82
C GLU A 54 0.32 11.00 2.68
N LYS A 55 1.39 11.74 2.32
CA LYS A 55 1.74 13.01 2.99
C LYS A 55 0.60 14.02 2.80
N VAL A 56 0.16 14.22 1.57
CA VAL A 56 -0.95 15.13 1.25
C VAL A 56 -2.25 14.65 1.88
N ALA A 57 -2.54 13.33 1.82
CA ALA A 57 -3.73 12.77 2.47
C ALA A 57 -3.77 13.09 3.98
N THR A 58 -2.64 12.95 4.65
CA THR A 58 -2.51 13.26 6.09
C THR A 58 -2.68 14.76 6.35
N GLU A 59 -2.10 15.62 5.52
CA GLU A 59 -2.24 17.07 5.64
C GLU A 59 -3.68 17.55 5.45
N VAL A 60 -4.42 16.94 4.52
CA VAL A 60 -5.86 17.21 4.32
C VAL A 60 -6.66 16.83 5.58
N ALA A 61 -6.39 15.65 6.16
CA ALA A 61 -7.04 15.22 7.40
C ALA A 61 -6.70 16.13 8.58
N ILE A 62 -5.43 16.57 8.72
CA ILE A 62 -5.00 17.55 9.72
C ILE A 62 -5.76 18.86 9.53
N GLY A 63 -5.85 19.38 8.30
CA GLY A 63 -6.58 20.60 7.99
C GLY A 63 -8.06 20.54 8.38
N ALA A 64 -8.72 19.43 8.07
CA ALA A 64 -10.11 19.19 8.45
C ALA A 64 -10.29 19.10 9.97
N SER A 65 -9.37 18.41 10.67
CA SER A 65 -9.36 18.36 12.14
C SER A 65 -9.18 19.76 12.76
N ILE A 66 -8.25 20.57 12.27
CA ILE A 66 -8.05 21.95 12.73
C ILE A 66 -9.29 22.81 12.48
N ALA A 67 -10.01 22.57 11.38
CA ALA A 67 -11.27 23.23 11.08
C ALA A 67 -12.41 22.85 12.03
N GLY A 68 -12.27 21.79 12.84
CA GLY A 68 -13.18 21.41 13.92
C GLY A 68 -14.07 20.18 13.60
N VAL A 69 -13.79 19.42 12.54
CA VAL A 69 -14.57 18.24 12.19
C VAL A 69 -13.76 16.94 12.34
N ARG A 70 -14.45 15.82 12.56
CA ARG A 70 -13.82 14.49 12.55
C ARG A 70 -13.30 14.15 11.17
N SER A 71 -12.03 13.74 11.09
CA SER A 71 -11.33 13.44 9.85
C SER A 71 -10.49 12.17 9.95
N MET A 72 -10.23 11.55 8.80
CA MET A 72 -9.37 10.37 8.75
C MET A 72 -8.49 10.37 7.51
N CYS A 73 -7.38 9.62 7.58
CA CYS A 73 -6.61 9.23 6.41
C CYS A 73 -6.30 7.73 6.47
N CYS A 74 -6.24 7.09 5.29
CA CYS A 74 -5.99 5.66 5.16
C CYS A 74 -4.75 5.41 4.31
N MET A 75 -3.90 4.47 4.75
CA MET A 75 -2.68 4.10 4.05
C MET A 75 -2.15 2.73 4.46
N LYS A 76 -1.30 2.14 3.65
CA LYS A 76 -0.51 0.98 4.07
C LYS A 76 0.75 1.42 4.84
N HIS A 77 1.48 0.46 5.45
CA HIS A 77 2.66 0.77 6.27
C HIS A 77 3.73 1.60 5.55
N VAL A 78 4.02 1.34 4.28
CA VAL A 78 4.99 2.17 3.52
C VAL A 78 4.50 3.59 3.29
N GLY A 79 3.19 3.80 3.24
CA GLY A 79 2.57 5.12 3.20
C GLY A 79 2.75 5.89 4.50
N VAL A 80 2.80 5.20 5.65
CA VAL A 80 3.13 5.83 6.94
C VAL A 80 4.52 6.47 6.91
N ASN A 81 5.47 5.87 6.18
CA ASN A 81 6.79 6.47 5.99
C ASN A 81 6.72 7.76 5.18
N VAL A 82 5.89 7.80 4.13
CA VAL A 82 5.65 9.02 3.31
C VAL A 82 4.96 10.11 4.13
N ALA A 83 4.04 9.71 5.03
CA ALA A 83 3.29 10.61 5.91
C ALA A 83 4.02 10.94 7.23
N ALA A 84 5.23 10.42 7.46
CA ALA A 84 5.90 10.53 8.76
C ALA A 84 6.05 11.98 9.23
N ASP A 85 6.54 12.89 8.39
CA ASP A 85 6.75 14.29 8.77
C ASP A 85 5.48 14.98 9.29
N PRO A 86 4.34 14.99 8.56
CA PRO A 86 3.11 15.56 9.11
C PRO A 86 2.58 14.78 10.32
N LEU A 87 2.75 13.46 10.43
CA LEU A 87 2.29 12.69 11.59
C LEU A 87 3.06 13.05 12.87
N TYR A 88 4.39 13.13 12.81
CA TYR A 88 5.22 13.56 13.95
C TYR A 88 4.84 14.97 14.41
N THR A 89 4.60 15.87 13.47
CA THR A 89 4.21 17.26 13.80
C THR A 89 2.77 17.32 14.32
N ALA A 90 1.84 16.54 13.78
CA ALA A 90 0.46 16.48 14.27
C ALA A 90 0.37 15.96 15.71
N ALA A 91 1.27 15.06 16.11
CA ALA A 91 1.39 14.64 17.52
C ALA A 91 1.62 15.84 18.46
N TYR A 92 2.39 16.81 18.04
CA TYR A 92 2.62 18.04 18.81
C TYR A 92 1.47 19.05 18.71
N ALA A 93 0.98 19.29 17.49
CA ALA A 93 -0.10 20.23 17.23
C ALA A 93 -1.42 19.80 17.88
N GLY A 94 -1.63 18.50 18.05
CA GLY A 94 -2.90 17.98 18.53
C GLY A 94 -4.02 18.13 17.51
N VAL A 95 -5.25 18.01 17.99
CA VAL A 95 -6.46 18.04 17.18
C VAL A 95 -7.45 19.11 17.68
N ARG A 96 -8.46 19.41 16.88
CA ARG A 96 -9.66 20.13 17.30
C ARG A 96 -10.90 19.24 17.11
N GLY A 97 -11.20 18.81 15.90
CA GLY A 97 -12.02 17.63 15.68
C GLY A 97 -11.16 16.36 15.70
N GLY A 98 -11.69 15.25 16.13
CA GLY A 98 -10.95 13.99 16.21
C GLY A 98 -10.30 13.61 14.88
N MET A 99 -9.06 13.12 14.91
CA MET A 99 -8.33 12.65 13.74
C MET A 99 -7.87 11.21 13.94
N VAL A 100 -8.20 10.34 12.98
CA VAL A 100 -7.81 8.94 12.99
C VAL A 100 -6.98 8.63 11.73
N VAL A 101 -5.88 7.92 11.94
CA VAL A 101 -5.02 7.40 10.88
C VAL A 101 -5.21 5.89 10.82
N ILE A 102 -5.68 5.39 9.71
CA ILE A 102 -5.77 3.95 9.49
C ILE A 102 -4.50 3.49 8.78
N ALA A 103 -3.73 2.63 9.43
CA ALA A 103 -2.51 2.06 8.88
C ALA A 103 -2.65 0.55 8.75
N ALA A 104 -2.48 0.03 7.53
CA ALA A 104 -2.58 -1.41 7.26
C ALA A 104 -1.20 -1.99 6.97
N ASP A 105 -0.72 -2.84 7.89
CA ASP A 105 0.52 -3.59 7.76
C ASP A 105 0.32 -4.85 6.91
N ASP A 106 1.40 -5.32 6.29
CA ASP A 106 1.39 -6.49 5.40
C ASP A 106 2.40 -7.54 5.86
N PRO A 107 2.13 -8.23 7.02
CA PRO A 107 2.96 -9.34 7.46
C PRO A 107 3.06 -10.41 6.38
N GLY A 108 4.30 -10.86 6.06
CA GLY A 108 4.56 -11.79 4.97
C GLY A 108 4.75 -11.13 3.60
N MET A 109 4.64 -9.81 3.50
CA MET A 109 4.92 -9.05 2.26
C MET A 109 4.15 -9.54 1.03
N TYR A 110 2.86 -9.85 1.18
CA TYR A 110 2.05 -10.35 0.06
C TYR A 110 1.92 -9.35 -1.10
N SER A 111 2.00 -8.06 -0.78
CA SER A 111 1.93 -6.97 -1.77
C SER A 111 2.91 -5.81 -1.47
N SER A 112 3.99 -6.07 -0.74
CA SER A 112 4.91 -5.04 -0.26
C SER A 112 6.36 -5.36 -0.61
N GLN A 113 7.18 -4.31 -0.74
CA GLN A 113 8.62 -4.42 -1.01
C GLN A 113 9.47 -4.69 0.24
N ASN A 114 8.90 -4.56 1.42
CA ASN A 114 9.53 -4.87 2.70
C ASN A 114 8.47 -5.15 3.77
N GLU A 115 8.87 -5.71 4.88
CA GLU A 115 8.04 -5.95 6.05
C GLU A 115 8.31 -4.87 7.09
N GLN A 116 7.26 -4.25 7.61
CA GLN A 116 7.37 -3.16 8.58
C GLN A 116 6.28 -3.28 9.64
N ASP A 117 6.57 -2.71 10.80
CA ASP A 117 5.63 -2.61 11.92
C ASP A 117 5.28 -1.14 12.18
N THR A 118 4.07 -0.75 11.87
CA THR A 118 3.57 0.62 12.10
C THR A 118 3.62 1.02 13.58
N ARG A 119 3.57 0.07 14.52
CA ARG A 119 3.67 0.34 15.96
C ARG A 119 4.99 0.99 16.35
N MET A 120 6.09 0.64 15.65
CA MET A 120 7.40 1.24 15.87
C MET A 120 7.41 2.71 15.46
N VAL A 121 6.83 3.04 14.30
CA VAL A 121 6.71 4.44 13.84
C VAL A 121 5.79 5.23 14.77
N ALA A 122 4.66 4.66 15.16
CA ALA A 122 3.71 5.29 16.08
C ALA A 122 4.35 5.59 17.44
N ARG A 123 5.13 4.65 17.98
CA ARG A 123 5.87 4.83 19.23
C ARG A 123 6.88 5.97 19.14
N ALA A 124 7.63 6.03 18.02
CA ALA A 124 8.59 7.10 17.77
C ALA A 124 7.91 8.47 17.58
N ALA A 125 6.74 8.50 16.94
CA ALA A 125 5.92 9.70 16.76
C ALA A 125 5.08 10.07 18.00
N MET A 126 5.13 9.28 19.07
CA MET A 126 4.34 9.47 20.30
C MET A 126 2.82 9.48 20.03
N LEU A 127 2.35 8.63 19.12
CA LEU A 127 0.94 8.49 18.76
C LEU A 127 0.34 7.22 19.37
N PRO A 128 -0.89 7.28 19.90
CA PRO A 128 -1.58 6.09 20.39
C PRO A 128 -1.98 5.16 19.25
N VAL A 129 -1.98 3.83 19.54
CA VAL A 129 -2.32 2.78 18.58
C VAL A 129 -3.36 1.85 19.14
N LEU A 130 -4.44 1.64 18.39
CA LEU A 130 -5.44 0.61 18.62
C LEU A 130 -5.29 -0.53 17.61
N GLU A 131 -5.44 -1.77 18.06
CA GLU A 131 -5.37 -2.97 17.22
C GLU A 131 -6.62 -3.84 17.40
N PRO A 132 -7.61 -3.75 16.49
CA PRO A 132 -8.76 -4.64 16.49
C PRO A 132 -8.38 -6.07 16.06
N SER A 133 -9.11 -7.08 16.56
CA SER A 133 -8.86 -8.49 16.27
C SER A 133 -9.81 -9.12 15.23
N ASP A 134 -10.89 -8.45 14.90
CA ASP A 134 -11.88 -8.88 13.89
C ASP A 134 -12.66 -7.69 13.33
N SER A 135 -13.56 -7.96 12.37
CA SER A 135 -14.36 -6.90 11.72
C SER A 135 -15.28 -6.17 12.71
N ALA A 136 -15.83 -6.85 13.71
CA ALA A 136 -16.72 -6.20 14.70
C ALA A 136 -15.91 -5.18 15.53
N GLU A 137 -14.75 -5.57 16.01
CA GLU A 137 -13.85 -4.67 16.72
C GLU A 137 -13.29 -3.57 15.82
N ALA A 138 -13.01 -3.89 14.54
CA ALA A 138 -12.53 -2.89 13.58
C ALA A 138 -13.50 -1.70 13.49
N LYS A 139 -14.82 -1.95 13.44
CA LYS A 139 -15.84 -0.90 13.52
C LYS A 139 -15.79 -0.15 14.85
N VAL A 140 -15.85 -0.89 15.96
CA VAL A 140 -15.95 -0.29 17.31
C VAL A 140 -14.69 0.50 17.66
N PHE A 141 -13.51 -0.03 17.36
CA PHE A 141 -12.25 0.64 17.65
C PHE A 141 -12.05 1.88 16.79
N THR A 142 -12.51 1.87 15.54
CA THR A 142 -12.50 3.08 14.71
C THR A 142 -13.35 4.19 15.32
N LYS A 143 -14.55 3.87 15.82
CA LYS A 143 -15.38 4.86 16.53
C LYS A 143 -14.69 5.36 17.79
N TYR A 144 -14.20 4.45 18.61
CA TYR A 144 -13.53 4.77 19.88
C TYR A 144 -12.24 5.60 19.68
N ALA A 145 -11.55 5.39 18.56
CA ALA A 145 -10.35 6.16 18.22
C ALA A 145 -10.62 7.66 18.08
N PHE A 146 -11.79 8.06 17.56
CA PHE A 146 -12.17 9.48 17.49
C PHE A 146 -12.40 10.07 18.88
N ASP A 147 -13.07 9.34 19.76
CA ASP A 147 -13.31 9.79 21.14
C ASP A 147 -11.99 9.91 21.92
N LEU A 148 -11.06 8.95 21.73
CA LEU A 148 -9.71 9.05 22.30
C LEU A 148 -8.92 10.23 21.72
N SER A 149 -9.01 10.45 20.41
CA SER A 149 -8.34 11.57 19.75
C SER A 149 -8.76 12.91 20.34
N GLU A 150 -10.05 13.11 20.54
CA GLU A 150 -10.62 14.32 21.12
C GLU A 150 -10.27 14.45 22.61
N LYS A 151 -10.42 13.37 23.37
CA LYS A 151 -10.11 13.35 24.81
C LYS A 151 -8.65 13.70 25.12
N TYR A 152 -7.72 13.19 24.32
CA TYR A 152 -6.29 13.33 24.58
C TYR A 152 -5.58 14.34 23.66
N ASP A 153 -6.31 15.09 22.86
CA ASP A 153 -5.74 16.12 21.96
C ASP A 153 -4.62 15.57 21.07
N THR A 154 -4.86 14.46 20.36
CA THR A 154 -3.84 13.80 19.52
C THR A 154 -4.48 12.97 18.42
N PRO A 155 -3.86 12.86 17.23
CA PRO A 155 -4.26 11.82 16.28
C PRO A 155 -4.13 10.43 16.91
N VAL A 156 -4.98 9.49 16.51
CA VAL A 156 -4.95 8.09 16.95
C VAL A 156 -4.76 7.19 15.73
N ILE A 157 -3.87 6.23 15.83
CA ILE A 157 -3.68 5.22 14.79
C ILE A 157 -4.56 4.00 15.11
N VAL A 158 -5.35 3.55 14.13
CA VAL A 158 -5.97 2.22 14.14
C VAL A 158 -5.16 1.36 13.17
N ARG A 159 -4.46 0.37 13.72
CA ARG A 159 -3.63 -0.54 12.96
C ARG A 159 -4.43 -1.76 12.54
N SER A 160 -4.44 -2.03 11.24
CA SER A 160 -4.95 -3.26 10.64
C SER A 160 -3.79 -4.09 10.09
N THR A 161 -4.04 -5.32 9.73
CA THR A 161 -3.13 -6.18 8.98
C THR A 161 -3.85 -6.76 7.78
N THR A 162 -3.12 -7.32 6.81
CA THR A 162 -3.70 -7.93 5.61
C THR A 162 -4.80 -8.93 5.97
N ARG A 163 -4.57 -9.77 6.99
CA ARG A 163 -5.55 -10.78 7.42
C ARG A 163 -6.83 -10.13 7.94
N LEU A 164 -6.71 -9.14 8.82
CA LEU A 164 -7.88 -8.42 9.34
C LEU A 164 -8.62 -7.66 8.25
N SER A 165 -7.88 -6.95 7.40
CA SER A 165 -8.45 -6.13 6.32
C SER A 165 -9.36 -6.92 5.39
N HIS A 166 -9.00 -8.18 5.11
CA HIS A 166 -9.69 -9.03 4.13
C HIS A 166 -10.47 -10.19 4.75
N SER A 167 -10.49 -10.36 6.07
CA SER A 167 -11.36 -11.34 6.71
C SER A 167 -12.77 -10.79 6.91
N GLN A 168 -13.76 -11.67 6.86
CA GLN A 168 -15.16 -11.32 7.06
C GLN A 168 -15.62 -11.67 8.46
N GLY A 169 -16.45 -10.79 9.03
CA GLY A 169 -17.07 -10.99 10.33
C GLY A 169 -18.47 -10.42 10.39
N LEU A 170 -19.27 -10.89 11.35
CA LEU A 170 -20.61 -10.36 11.61
C LEU A 170 -20.48 -9.06 12.41
N VAL A 171 -20.94 -7.96 11.84
CA VAL A 171 -20.85 -6.61 12.39
C VAL A 171 -22.25 -6.08 12.69
N GLU A 172 -22.45 -5.59 13.90
CA GLU A 172 -23.66 -4.90 14.30
C GLU A 172 -23.60 -3.45 13.84
N LEU A 173 -24.63 -2.98 13.14
CA LEU A 173 -24.69 -1.63 12.62
C LEU A 173 -25.41 -0.69 13.59
N GLU A 174 -24.94 0.54 13.66
CA GLU A 174 -25.51 1.61 14.48
C GLU A 174 -25.81 2.83 13.60
N GLU A 175 -26.63 3.73 14.12
CA GLU A 175 -26.93 5.00 13.46
C GLU A 175 -25.68 5.89 13.44
N ARG A 176 -25.60 6.76 12.45
CA ARG A 176 -24.57 7.78 12.36
C ARG A 176 -24.74 8.78 13.51
N ALA A 177 -23.65 9.05 14.21
CA ALA A 177 -23.63 10.15 15.17
C ALA A 177 -23.85 11.48 14.47
N GLU A 178 -24.48 12.43 15.17
CA GLU A 178 -24.57 13.80 14.69
C GLU A 178 -23.17 14.33 14.34
N PRO A 179 -23.01 15.06 13.23
CA PRO A 179 -21.74 15.58 12.84
C PRO A 179 -21.12 16.46 13.93
N PHE A 180 -19.94 16.09 14.36
CA PHE A 180 -19.16 16.89 15.28
C PHE A 180 -18.57 18.07 14.51
N ASP A 181 -18.95 19.28 14.88
CA ASP A 181 -18.51 20.51 14.22
C ASP A 181 -18.22 21.57 15.30
N ILE A 182 -16.96 21.73 15.64
CA ILE A 182 -16.52 22.74 16.60
C ILE A 182 -16.10 23.99 15.83
N PRO A 183 -16.66 25.17 16.15
CA PRO A 183 -16.25 26.42 15.50
C PRO A 183 -14.74 26.63 15.53
N TYR A 184 -14.17 27.06 14.40
CA TYR A 184 -12.74 27.37 14.33
C TYR A 184 -12.35 28.46 15.33
N GLU A 185 -11.25 28.23 16.03
CA GLU A 185 -10.63 29.20 16.93
C GLU A 185 -9.14 29.30 16.63
N ARG A 186 -8.67 30.53 16.52
CA ARG A 186 -7.26 30.80 16.24
C ARG A 186 -6.40 30.50 17.47
N ASP A 187 -5.54 29.51 17.38
CA ASP A 187 -4.54 29.19 18.42
C ASP A 187 -3.16 29.02 17.80
N MET A 188 -2.39 30.12 17.77
CA MET A 188 -1.03 30.11 17.23
C MET A 188 -0.04 29.36 18.12
N ALA A 189 -0.28 29.29 19.42
CA ALA A 189 0.60 28.58 20.35
C ALA A 189 0.49 27.07 20.17
N LYS A 190 -0.69 26.59 19.77
CA LYS A 190 -0.98 25.18 19.50
C LYS A 190 -0.59 24.74 18.09
N TYR A 191 -0.93 25.53 17.06
CA TYR A 191 -0.83 25.06 15.66
C TYR A 191 0.39 25.57 14.88
N VAL A 192 1.12 26.57 15.41
CA VAL A 192 2.33 27.08 14.75
C VAL A 192 3.56 26.51 15.44
N MET A 193 4.14 25.45 14.84
CA MET A 193 5.26 24.70 15.42
C MET A 193 6.61 25.41 15.25
N MET A 194 6.69 26.67 15.76
CA MET A 194 7.98 27.31 16.01
C MET A 194 8.68 26.65 17.22
N PRO A 195 10.02 26.66 17.30
CA PRO A 195 10.76 25.99 18.39
C PRO A 195 10.23 26.31 19.80
N ARG A 196 9.93 27.58 20.08
CA ARG A 196 9.40 28.00 21.39
C ARG A 196 8.02 27.36 21.74
N ASN A 197 7.19 27.10 20.71
CA ASN A 197 5.89 26.47 20.89
C ASN A 197 6.06 24.95 20.98
N ALA A 198 6.88 24.36 20.11
CA ALA A 198 7.17 22.94 20.08
C ALA A 198 7.73 22.42 21.41
N ILE A 199 8.65 23.18 22.05
CA ILE A 199 9.19 22.83 23.37
C ILE A 199 8.06 22.71 24.42
N LYS A 200 7.10 23.63 24.41
CA LYS A 200 5.95 23.57 25.33
C LYS A 200 4.99 22.43 24.99
N ARG A 201 4.75 22.22 23.71
CA ARG A 201 3.90 21.11 23.23
C ARG A 201 4.51 19.73 23.53
N HIS A 202 5.84 19.61 23.53
CA HIS A 202 6.52 18.36 23.93
C HIS A 202 6.13 17.93 25.35
N LEU A 203 6.10 18.87 26.30
CA LEU A 203 5.65 18.58 27.68
C LEU A 203 4.21 18.08 27.70
N VAL A 204 3.33 18.64 26.86
CA VAL A 204 1.93 18.17 26.73
C VAL A 204 1.89 16.75 26.14
N VAL A 205 2.70 16.46 25.12
CA VAL A 205 2.78 15.13 24.50
C VAL A 205 3.20 14.07 25.51
N GLU A 206 4.26 14.33 26.29
CA GLU A 206 4.72 13.39 27.32
C GLU A 206 3.69 13.18 28.44
N ALA A 207 3.09 14.29 28.93
CA ALA A 207 2.11 14.21 30.00
C ALA A 207 0.86 13.41 29.59
N ARG A 208 0.34 13.63 28.39
CA ARG A 208 -0.85 12.91 27.90
C ARG A 208 -0.58 11.42 27.69
N LEU A 209 0.64 11.04 27.20
CA LEU A 209 0.97 9.63 27.02
C LEU A 209 1.04 8.91 28.38
N LYS A 210 1.62 9.54 29.40
CA LYS A 210 1.62 9.00 30.77
C LYS A 210 0.19 8.85 31.30
N GLN A 211 -0.63 9.89 31.15
CA GLN A 211 -2.03 9.84 31.59
C GLN A 211 -2.81 8.76 30.83
N MET A 212 -2.62 8.67 29.50
CA MET A 212 -3.28 7.66 28.68
C MET A 212 -2.86 6.24 29.06
N ALA A 213 -1.58 6.00 29.42
CA ALA A 213 -1.11 4.69 29.88
C ALA A 213 -1.81 4.24 31.16
N GLU A 214 -2.05 5.16 32.11
CA GLU A 214 -2.80 4.88 33.34
C GLU A 214 -4.29 4.64 33.04
N ASP A 215 -4.92 5.51 32.26
CA ASP A 215 -6.33 5.41 31.89
C ASP A 215 -6.60 4.15 31.04
N ALA A 216 -5.62 3.72 30.24
CA ALA A 216 -5.70 2.54 29.39
C ALA A 216 -5.95 1.24 30.16
N CYS A 217 -5.60 1.19 31.44
CA CYS A 217 -5.95 0.07 32.31
C CYS A 217 -7.48 -0.17 32.43
N GLY A 218 -8.28 0.86 32.18
CA GLY A 218 -9.75 0.81 32.20
C GLY A 218 -10.42 0.95 30.83
N PHE A 219 -9.67 0.96 29.74
CA PHE A 219 -10.26 1.13 28.40
C PHE A 219 -11.06 -0.10 27.97
N PRO A 220 -12.27 0.09 27.43
CA PRO A 220 -13.16 -1.00 27.03
C PRO A 220 -12.61 -1.84 25.87
N VAL A 221 -11.59 -1.35 25.17
CA VAL A 221 -10.92 -2.06 24.08
C VAL A 221 -9.99 -3.18 24.57
N ASN A 222 -9.55 -3.14 25.83
CA ASN A 222 -8.78 -4.21 26.45
C ASN A 222 -9.71 -5.24 27.08
N LYS A 223 -9.35 -6.52 26.97
CA LYS A 223 -10.13 -7.62 27.53
C LYS A 223 -9.25 -8.58 28.31
N VAL A 224 -9.66 -8.90 29.51
CA VAL A 224 -9.00 -9.91 30.36
C VAL A 224 -9.91 -11.13 30.47
N GLU A 225 -9.40 -12.28 30.12
CA GLU A 225 -10.08 -13.57 30.25
C GLU A 225 -9.23 -14.46 31.18
N TYR A 226 -9.71 -14.73 32.37
CA TYR A 226 -9.10 -15.70 33.29
C TYR A 226 -9.80 -17.04 33.12
N ASN A 227 -9.07 -18.04 32.63
CA ASN A 227 -9.50 -19.44 32.51
C ASN A 227 -8.45 -20.32 33.24
N ASP A 228 -7.67 -21.14 32.49
CA ASP A 228 -6.55 -21.84 33.05
C ASP A 228 -5.39 -20.88 33.37
N LEU A 229 -5.05 -20.75 34.62
CA LEU A 229 -3.96 -19.87 35.09
C LEU A 229 -2.56 -20.48 34.93
N SER A 230 -2.46 -21.75 34.54
CA SER A 230 -1.17 -22.37 34.25
C SER A 230 -0.50 -21.76 33.00
N VAL A 231 -1.33 -21.20 32.06
CA VAL A 231 -0.86 -20.58 30.82
C VAL A 231 -1.62 -19.29 30.55
N GLY A 232 -0.88 -18.21 30.39
CA GLY A 232 -1.41 -16.90 30.02
C GLY A 232 -0.77 -16.36 28.75
N PHE A 233 -1.57 -15.70 27.95
CA PHE A 233 -1.12 -14.96 26.76
C PHE A 233 -1.41 -13.47 26.90
N ILE A 234 -0.44 -12.66 26.52
CA ILE A 234 -0.67 -11.25 26.18
C ILE A 234 -0.58 -11.15 24.67
N THR A 235 -1.61 -10.60 24.04
CA THR A 235 -1.73 -10.55 22.58
C THR A 235 -2.57 -9.35 22.13
N SER A 236 -2.50 -9.01 20.84
CA SER A 236 -3.28 -7.93 20.21
C SER A 236 -3.66 -8.28 18.78
N GLY A 237 -4.55 -7.50 18.20
CA GLY A 237 -4.94 -7.66 16.81
C GLY A 237 -5.42 -9.07 16.47
N ILE A 238 -5.19 -9.49 15.22
CA ILE A 238 -5.62 -10.80 14.72
C ILE A 238 -4.96 -11.98 15.47
N ALA A 239 -3.79 -11.78 16.07
CA ALA A 239 -3.09 -12.81 16.83
C ALA A 239 -3.92 -13.34 18.02
N TYR A 240 -4.83 -12.52 18.56
CA TYR A 240 -5.79 -12.97 19.58
C TYR A 240 -6.67 -14.12 19.06
N GLN A 241 -7.14 -14.06 17.83
CA GLN A 241 -7.99 -15.11 17.26
C GLN A 241 -7.22 -16.45 17.16
N TYR A 242 -5.94 -16.40 16.84
CA TYR A 242 -5.09 -17.60 16.76
C TYR A 242 -4.86 -18.23 18.14
N VAL A 243 -4.71 -17.40 19.19
CA VAL A 243 -4.63 -17.92 20.56
C VAL A 243 -5.93 -18.63 20.94
N LYS A 244 -7.07 -18.00 20.68
CA LYS A 244 -8.39 -18.58 21.00
C LYS A 244 -8.69 -19.85 20.22
N GLU A 245 -8.19 -19.96 18.98
CA GLU A 245 -8.33 -21.18 18.18
C GLU A 245 -7.43 -22.32 18.68
N ALA A 246 -6.18 -22.02 19.03
CA ALA A 246 -5.20 -23.04 19.40
C ALA A 246 -5.35 -23.50 20.87
N MET A 247 -5.64 -22.56 21.79
CA MET A 247 -5.73 -22.79 23.23
C MET A 247 -6.92 -22.03 23.84
N PRO A 248 -8.17 -22.46 23.56
CA PRO A 248 -9.38 -21.74 24.00
C PRO A 248 -9.48 -21.62 25.53
N GLU A 249 -8.87 -22.55 26.30
CA GLU A 249 -8.89 -22.58 27.75
C GLU A 249 -7.76 -21.76 28.41
N ALA A 250 -6.81 -21.23 27.65
CA ALA A 250 -5.76 -20.39 28.21
C ALA A 250 -6.31 -19.06 28.75
N SER A 251 -5.68 -18.51 29.77
CA SER A 251 -5.96 -17.14 30.19
C SER A 251 -5.37 -16.15 29.19
N VAL A 252 -6.12 -15.09 28.85
CA VAL A 252 -5.70 -14.14 27.82
C VAL A 252 -5.90 -12.71 28.29
N LEU A 253 -4.87 -11.90 28.19
CA LEU A 253 -4.97 -10.45 28.17
C LEU A 253 -4.88 -9.99 26.70
N LYS A 254 -6.03 -9.65 26.14
CA LYS A 254 -6.13 -9.04 24.83
C LYS A 254 -5.98 -7.53 24.95
N LEU A 255 -4.93 -6.99 24.38
CA LEU A 255 -4.69 -5.55 24.30
C LEU A 255 -5.36 -4.98 23.06
N GLY A 256 -6.31 -4.08 23.26
CA GLY A 256 -6.88 -3.28 22.18
C GLY A 256 -6.09 -1.99 21.94
N ILE A 257 -5.41 -1.47 22.98
CA ILE A 257 -4.42 -0.40 22.87
C ILE A 257 -3.02 -0.97 23.10
N VAL A 258 -2.12 -0.72 22.14
CA VAL A 258 -0.74 -1.24 22.13
C VAL A 258 0.33 -0.14 22.23
N ASN A 259 -0.08 1.10 22.14
CA ASN A 259 0.73 2.27 22.47
C ASN A 259 -0.18 3.41 22.97
N PRO A 260 0.03 3.95 24.19
CA PRO A 260 0.89 3.40 25.24
C PRO A 260 0.31 2.12 25.85
N LEU A 261 1.17 1.25 26.37
CA LEU A 261 0.72 0.01 27.02
C LEU A 261 0.14 0.27 28.41
N PRO A 262 -0.94 -0.42 28.81
CA PRO A 262 -1.54 -0.36 30.15
C PRO A 262 -0.71 -1.15 31.17
N ARG A 263 0.39 -0.59 31.64
CA ARG A 263 1.40 -1.27 32.45
C ARG A 263 0.81 -2.01 33.66
N ARG A 264 -0.01 -1.35 34.48
CA ARG A 264 -0.59 -1.96 35.67
C ARG A 264 -1.45 -3.17 35.35
N LEU A 265 -2.29 -3.08 34.30
CA LEU A 265 -3.12 -4.19 33.84
C LEU A 265 -2.27 -5.40 33.42
N ILE A 266 -1.16 -5.15 32.70
CA ILE A 266 -0.21 -6.17 32.29
C ILE A 266 0.49 -6.81 33.50
N GLU A 267 0.96 -6.01 34.46
CA GLU A 267 1.59 -6.50 35.70
C GLU A 267 0.62 -7.37 36.53
N GLU A 268 -0.63 -6.92 36.66
CA GLU A 268 -1.68 -7.68 37.41
C GLU A 268 -2.01 -9.01 36.71
N PHE A 269 -2.10 -9.03 35.38
CA PHE A 269 -2.33 -10.25 34.60
C PHE A 269 -1.13 -11.20 34.73
N ALA A 270 0.08 -10.68 34.51
CA ALA A 270 1.31 -11.45 34.58
C ALA A 270 1.52 -12.09 35.97
N ALA A 271 1.12 -11.42 37.05
CA ALA A 271 1.24 -11.96 38.41
C ALA A 271 0.34 -13.17 38.66
N LYS A 272 -0.77 -13.32 37.93
CA LYS A 272 -1.78 -14.37 38.16
C LYS A 272 -1.52 -15.65 37.38
N VAL A 273 -0.77 -15.60 36.27
CA VAL A 273 -0.51 -16.78 35.44
C VAL A 273 0.86 -17.36 35.73
N GLU A 274 1.02 -18.67 35.60
CA GLU A 274 2.30 -19.35 35.87
C GLU A 274 3.27 -19.12 34.68
N LYS A 275 2.89 -19.54 33.49
CA LYS A 275 3.63 -19.33 32.23
C LYS A 275 3.03 -18.16 31.50
N LEU A 276 3.86 -17.26 30.99
CA LEU A 276 3.42 -16.08 30.26
C LEU A 276 4.04 -16.04 28.87
N TYR A 277 3.18 -16.04 27.86
CA TYR A 277 3.57 -15.88 26.46
C TYR A 277 3.14 -14.52 25.93
N ILE A 278 4.02 -13.87 25.16
CA ILE A 278 3.68 -12.69 24.35
C ILE A 278 3.54 -13.16 22.91
N PHE A 279 2.32 -13.10 22.38
CA PHE A 279 2.03 -13.57 21.04
C PHE A 279 1.58 -12.40 20.16
N GLU A 280 2.55 -11.78 19.49
CA GLU A 280 2.39 -10.60 18.63
C GLU A 280 3.11 -10.79 17.29
N GLU A 281 2.48 -10.39 16.20
CA GLU A 281 3.10 -10.39 14.87
C GLU A 281 4.18 -9.31 14.74
N LEU A 282 5.15 -9.52 13.83
CA LEU A 282 6.23 -8.58 13.50
C LEU A 282 7.16 -8.31 14.69
N GLU A 283 7.41 -7.03 15.01
CA GLU A 283 8.42 -6.63 15.99
C GLU A 283 7.96 -6.87 17.45
N PRO A 284 8.90 -7.06 18.39
CA PRO A 284 8.59 -7.34 19.81
C PRO A 284 8.17 -6.07 20.57
N VAL A 285 7.19 -5.33 20.07
CA VAL A 285 6.79 -4.02 20.64
C VAL A 285 6.19 -4.16 22.03
N ILE A 286 5.38 -5.19 22.26
CA ILE A 286 4.79 -5.49 23.57
C ILE A 286 5.83 -6.18 24.45
N GLU A 287 6.50 -7.20 23.93
CA GLU A 287 7.46 -8.02 24.65
C GLU A 287 8.60 -7.21 25.24
N GLU A 288 9.24 -6.34 24.43
CA GLU A 288 10.34 -5.49 24.91
C GLU A 288 9.93 -4.62 26.09
N GLN A 289 8.77 -3.99 26.01
CA GLN A 289 8.28 -3.15 27.10
C GLN A 289 7.95 -3.96 28.34
N VAL A 290 7.27 -5.10 28.21
CA VAL A 290 6.92 -6.00 29.30
C VAL A 290 8.19 -6.51 30.01
N LYS A 291 9.19 -6.95 29.25
CA LYS A 291 10.49 -7.36 29.80
C LYS A 291 11.25 -6.21 30.46
N SER A 292 11.18 -5.00 29.90
CA SER A 292 11.83 -3.82 30.49
C SER A 292 11.28 -3.44 31.89
N TRP A 293 10.05 -3.84 32.19
CA TRP A 293 9.44 -3.65 33.54
C TRP A 293 9.80 -4.73 34.55
N GLY A 294 10.68 -5.68 34.15
CA GLY A 294 11.16 -6.75 35.03
C GLY A 294 10.30 -8.01 34.99
N ILE A 295 9.36 -8.15 34.08
CA ILE A 295 8.53 -9.36 33.89
C ILE A 295 9.33 -10.39 33.07
N ALA A 296 10.40 -10.93 33.67
CA ALA A 296 11.37 -11.80 33.00
C ALA A 296 10.79 -13.17 32.54
N LYS A 297 9.66 -13.61 33.12
CA LYS A 297 9.02 -14.87 32.71
C LYS A 297 8.26 -14.78 31.37
N ALA A 298 8.13 -13.60 30.78
CA ALA A 298 7.48 -13.41 29.50
C ALA A 298 8.34 -14.01 28.38
N VAL A 299 7.76 -14.91 27.59
CA VAL A 299 8.40 -15.58 26.47
C VAL A 299 7.66 -15.17 25.18
N GLY A 300 8.37 -14.67 24.19
CA GLY A 300 7.79 -14.22 22.93
C GLY A 300 8.64 -14.60 21.73
N LYS A 301 9.44 -13.70 21.20
CA LYS A 301 10.27 -13.93 19.99
C LYS A 301 11.37 -14.97 20.15
N GLU A 302 11.61 -15.44 21.34
CA GLU A 302 12.44 -16.63 21.59
C GLU A 302 11.82 -17.90 20.99
N LEU A 303 10.48 -17.97 20.92
CA LEU A 303 9.72 -19.07 20.33
C LEU A 303 9.15 -18.73 18.95
N PHE A 304 8.77 -17.47 18.74
CA PHE A 304 8.02 -17.01 17.57
C PHE A 304 8.88 -16.13 16.67
N THR A 305 8.70 -16.28 15.37
CA THR A 305 9.42 -15.46 14.37
C THR A 305 9.00 -13.99 14.42
N VAL A 306 9.90 -13.10 13.97
CA VAL A 306 9.56 -11.71 13.63
C VAL A 306 9.04 -11.56 12.21
N GLN A 307 9.03 -12.63 11.41
CA GLN A 307 8.70 -12.63 10.00
C GLN A 307 7.32 -13.26 9.74
N GLY A 308 6.57 -12.64 8.86
CA GLY A 308 5.36 -13.20 8.30
C GLY A 308 4.14 -13.15 9.21
N GLU A 309 3.04 -13.66 8.66
CA GLU A 309 1.80 -13.84 9.43
C GLU A 309 1.93 -14.95 10.47
N TYR A 310 1.30 -14.74 11.59
CA TYR A 310 1.14 -15.78 12.61
C TYR A 310 -0.05 -16.69 12.30
N SER A 311 -0.10 -17.82 13.00
CA SER A 311 -1.21 -18.78 12.90
C SER A 311 -1.41 -19.54 14.19
N ALA A 312 -2.60 -20.14 14.35
CA ALA A 312 -2.89 -21.06 15.46
C ALA A 312 -1.92 -22.26 15.47
N ASN A 313 -1.44 -22.68 14.30
CA ASN A 313 -0.50 -23.78 14.17
C ASN A 313 0.86 -23.50 14.82
N MET A 314 1.34 -22.25 14.80
CA MET A 314 2.57 -21.89 15.52
C MET A 314 2.46 -22.18 17.02
N ILE A 315 1.31 -21.91 17.63
CA ILE A 315 1.05 -22.22 19.04
C ILE A 315 1.00 -23.73 19.25
N ARG A 316 0.29 -24.47 18.37
CA ARG A 316 0.18 -25.93 18.45
C ARG A 316 1.56 -26.61 18.36
N GLU A 317 2.41 -26.15 17.46
CA GLU A 317 3.76 -26.70 17.30
C GLU A 317 4.69 -26.29 18.44
N LYS A 318 4.80 -24.99 18.75
CA LYS A 318 5.82 -24.44 19.65
C LYS A 318 5.50 -24.61 21.12
N ILE A 319 4.22 -24.57 21.50
CA ILE A 319 3.79 -24.64 22.90
C ILE A 319 3.24 -26.02 23.23
N LEU A 320 2.38 -26.58 22.36
CA LEU A 320 1.74 -27.86 22.62
C LEU A 320 2.56 -29.07 22.12
N GLY A 321 3.65 -28.83 21.37
CA GLY A 321 4.50 -29.90 20.82
C GLY A 321 3.77 -30.82 19.84
N GLN A 322 2.69 -30.35 19.22
CA GLN A 322 1.91 -31.12 18.27
C GLN A 322 2.64 -31.18 16.92
N THR A 323 2.82 -32.38 16.41
CA THR A 323 3.25 -32.56 15.01
C THR A 323 2.02 -32.39 14.13
N LEU A 324 2.01 -31.37 13.30
CA LEU A 324 0.92 -31.15 12.36
C LEU A 324 1.11 -32.05 11.14
N ASP A 325 0.14 -32.89 10.87
CA ASP A 325 0.03 -33.56 9.58
C ASP A 325 -0.29 -32.53 8.49
N VAL A 326 0.73 -31.84 8.04
CA VAL A 326 0.60 -31.04 6.82
C VAL A 326 0.52 -32.03 5.68
N ALA A 327 -0.68 -32.23 5.11
CA ALA A 327 -0.83 -33.01 3.88
C ALA A 327 0.25 -32.54 2.90
N ALA A 328 1.06 -33.48 2.39
CA ALA A 328 2.12 -33.18 1.44
C ALA A 328 1.53 -32.29 0.34
N SER A 329 1.99 -31.03 0.26
CA SER A 329 1.50 -30.12 -0.75
C SER A 329 1.73 -30.77 -2.10
N ALA A 330 0.67 -30.98 -2.87
CA ALA A 330 0.82 -31.40 -4.25
C ALA A 330 1.84 -30.48 -4.92
N GLN A 331 2.86 -31.04 -5.58
CA GLN A 331 3.81 -30.24 -6.34
C GLN A 331 3.05 -29.57 -7.49
N VAL A 332 2.55 -28.37 -7.25
CA VAL A 332 1.94 -27.56 -8.29
C VAL A 332 3.01 -26.66 -8.92
N PRO A 333 2.96 -26.45 -10.25
CA PRO A 333 3.89 -25.53 -10.90
C PRO A 333 3.80 -24.14 -10.28
N ALA A 334 4.94 -23.52 -10.01
CA ALA A 334 4.99 -22.13 -9.56
C ALA A 334 4.30 -21.22 -10.58
N ARG A 335 3.45 -20.32 -10.11
CA ARG A 335 2.76 -19.31 -10.94
C ARG A 335 3.19 -17.91 -10.49
N PRO A 336 4.38 -17.44 -10.88
CA PRO A 336 4.83 -16.10 -10.53
C PRO A 336 3.88 -15.06 -11.15
N PRO A 337 3.73 -13.88 -10.52
CA PRO A 337 2.96 -12.80 -11.10
C PRO A 337 3.59 -12.37 -12.43
N ILE A 338 2.75 -12.10 -13.41
CA ILE A 338 3.15 -11.64 -14.75
C ILE A 338 2.24 -10.53 -15.23
N LEU A 339 2.74 -9.70 -16.14
CA LEU A 339 1.91 -8.68 -16.80
C LEU A 339 0.73 -9.33 -17.54
N CYS A 340 -0.42 -8.65 -17.58
CA CYS A 340 -1.64 -9.15 -18.22
C CYS A 340 -1.50 -9.35 -19.73
N PRO A 341 -2.35 -10.16 -20.40
CA PRO A 341 -2.50 -10.14 -21.84
C PRO A 341 -2.85 -8.74 -22.33
N GLY A 342 -2.18 -8.26 -23.39
CA GLY A 342 -2.41 -6.91 -23.95
C GLY A 342 -1.98 -5.75 -23.04
N CYS A 343 -1.21 -6.01 -21.98
CA CYS A 343 -0.66 -4.94 -21.16
C CYS A 343 0.29 -4.05 -21.98
N PRO A 344 0.10 -2.71 -21.99
CA PRO A 344 0.94 -1.80 -22.78
C PRO A 344 2.40 -1.75 -22.31
N HIS A 345 2.68 -2.10 -21.05
CA HIS A 345 4.05 -2.13 -20.53
C HIS A 345 4.93 -3.19 -21.21
N ARG A 346 4.32 -4.27 -21.75
CA ARG A 346 5.07 -5.33 -22.44
C ARG A 346 5.82 -4.84 -23.66
N SER A 347 5.22 -3.96 -24.44
CA SER A 347 5.85 -3.39 -25.63
C SER A 347 7.06 -2.55 -25.28
N VAL A 348 6.95 -1.69 -24.28
CA VAL A 348 8.05 -0.85 -23.79
C VAL A 348 9.23 -1.72 -23.34
N PHE A 349 9.00 -2.68 -22.45
CA PHE A 349 10.06 -3.58 -21.99
C PHE A 349 10.62 -4.49 -23.08
N SER A 350 9.79 -4.93 -24.03
CA SER A 350 10.27 -5.70 -25.18
C SER A 350 11.24 -4.92 -26.05
N VAL A 351 11.00 -3.62 -26.25
CA VAL A 351 11.90 -2.74 -27.00
C VAL A 351 13.17 -2.42 -26.20
N LEU A 352 13.05 -2.10 -24.91
CA LEU A 352 14.21 -1.86 -24.04
C LEU A 352 15.13 -3.09 -24.00
N ASN A 353 14.56 -4.30 -23.83
CA ASN A 353 15.31 -5.56 -23.88
C ASN A 353 16.01 -5.77 -25.24
N LYS A 354 15.30 -5.53 -26.35
CA LYS A 354 15.87 -5.62 -27.71
C LYS A 354 17.08 -4.69 -27.87
N LEU A 355 17.01 -3.49 -27.32
CA LEU A 355 18.06 -2.46 -27.39
C LEU A 355 19.15 -2.64 -26.34
N LYS A 356 18.99 -3.60 -25.42
CA LYS A 356 19.89 -3.80 -24.25
C LYS A 356 20.02 -2.55 -23.39
N ILE A 357 18.91 -1.85 -23.20
CA ILE A 357 18.80 -0.70 -22.31
C ILE A 357 18.35 -1.19 -20.95
N HIS A 358 19.09 -0.83 -19.91
CA HIS A 358 18.80 -1.09 -18.52
C HIS A 358 17.79 -0.08 -17.96
N ALA A 359 17.09 -0.45 -16.90
CA ALA A 359 16.16 0.48 -16.27
C ALA A 359 16.30 0.51 -14.75
N THR A 360 16.37 1.74 -14.20
CA THR A 360 15.98 1.95 -12.82
C THR A 360 14.46 1.94 -12.77
N GLY A 361 13.89 1.00 -12.03
CA GLY A 361 12.45 0.79 -11.93
C GLY A 361 11.82 1.45 -10.71
N ASP A 362 10.52 1.43 -10.71
CA ASP A 362 9.68 1.98 -9.66
C ASP A 362 8.58 0.99 -9.24
N ILE A 363 7.68 1.40 -8.34
CA ILE A 363 6.62 0.55 -7.78
C ILE A 363 5.34 0.68 -8.61
N GLY A 364 4.87 -0.43 -9.16
CA GLY A 364 3.64 -0.55 -9.94
C GLY A 364 3.62 -1.86 -10.72
N CYS A 365 2.59 -2.10 -11.55
CA CYS A 365 2.52 -3.29 -12.42
C CYS A 365 3.80 -3.48 -13.25
N TYR A 366 4.41 -2.39 -13.66
CA TYR A 366 5.63 -2.38 -14.48
C TYR A 366 6.89 -2.87 -13.74
N THR A 367 6.88 -2.99 -12.40
CA THR A 367 7.94 -3.71 -11.66
C THR A 367 8.13 -5.14 -12.21
N LEU A 368 7.07 -5.74 -12.74
CA LEU A 368 7.13 -7.05 -13.41
C LEU A 368 7.96 -7.06 -14.71
N GLY A 369 8.44 -5.91 -15.17
CA GLY A 369 9.49 -5.81 -16.20
C GLY A 369 10.84 -6.40 -15.78
N ALA A 370 11.04 -6.66 -14.48
CA ALA A 370 12.19 -7.38 -13.95
C ALA A 370 12.12 -8.90 -14.19
N VAL A 371 10.90 -9.44 -14.42
CA VAL A 371 10.68 -10.89 -14.54
C VAL A 371 10.93 -11.35 -15.98
N ALA A 372 11.54 -12.54 -16.13
CA ALA A 372 11.72 -13.16 -17.43
C ALA A 372 10.38 -13.33 -18.18
N PRO A 373 10.34 -13.19 -19.52
CA PRO A 373 11.47 -12.97 -20.43
C PRO A 373 11.84 -11.49 -20.65
N LEU A 374 11.22 -10.57 -19.95
CA LEU A 374 11.47 -9.13 -20.10
C LEU A 374 12.82 -8.71 -19.53
N GLY A 375 13.06 -8.93 -18.22
CA GLY A 375 14.36 -8.82 -17.59
C GLY A 375 15.10 -7.48 -17.79
N VAL A 376 14.38 -6.35 -17.71
CA VAL A 376 14.92 -5.02 -18.03
C VAL A 376 15.17 -4.16 -16.79
N ILE A 377 14.38 -4.36 -15.75
CA ILE A 377 14.46 -3.56 -14.52
C ILE A 377 15.53 -4.16 -13.61
N ASP A 378 16.53 -3.35 -13.28
CA ASP A 378 17.67 -3.75 -12.44
C ASP A 378 17.54 -3.30 -10.97
N THR A 379 16.72 -2.26 -10.70
CA THR A 379 16.52 -1.72 -9.34
C THR A 379 15.08 -1.34 -9.10
N THR A 380 14.61 -1.53 -7.86
CA THR A 380 13.32 -1.02 -7.37
C THR A 380 13.46 -0.72 -5.89
N ILE A 381 13.20 0.52 -5.47
CA ILE A 381 13.38 0.97 -4.08
C ILE A 381 12.04 1.35 -3.45
N CYS A 382 11.47 2.47 -3.84
CA CYS A 382 10.19 2.97 -3.35
C CYS A 382 9.50 3.82 -4.43
N MET A 383 8.26 4.21 -4.22
CA MET A 383 7.50 5.02 -5.18
C MET A 383 8.21 6.35 -5.47
N GLY A 384 8.46 6.61 -6.76
CA GLY A 384 9.13 7.81 -7.28
C GLY A 384 10.66 7.74 -7.30
N ALA A 385 11.27 6.66 -6.81
CA ALA A 385 12.73 6.56 -6.66
C ALA A 385 13.47 6.30 -7.98
N SER A 386 12.83 5.75 -9.01
CA SER A 386 13.50 5.39 -10.26
C SER A 386 14.30 6.55 -10.86
N ILE A 387 13.71 7.73 -10.91
CA ILE A 387 14.31 8.94 -11.48
C ILE A 387 15.51 9.40 -10.65
N SER A 388 15.35 9.50 -9.33
CA SER A 388 16.44 9.91 -8.43
C SER A 388 17.57 8.88 -8.38
N THR A 389 17.26 7.59 -8.51
CA THR A 389 18.27 6.52 -8.57
C THR A 389 19.12 6.66 -9.84
N LEU A 390 18.50 6.88 -11.02
CA LEU A 390 19.23 7.14 -12.25
C LEU A 390 20.11 8.39 -12.13
N HIS A 391 19.58 9.47 -11.54
CA HIS A 391 20.34 10.70 -11.28
C HIS A 391 21.54 10.43 -10.39
N GLY A 392 21.37 9.68 -9.29
CA GLY A 392 22.48 9.30 -8.43
C GLY A 392 23.56 8.47 -9.14
N MET A 393 23.16 7.55 -10.02
CA MET A 393 24.08 6.76 -10.85
C MET A 393 24.85 7.66 -11.84
N GLU A 394 24.16 8.64 -12.45
CA GLU A 394 24.77 9.62 -13.34
C GLU A 394 25.83 10.45 -12.62
N LYS A 395 25.52 10.98 -11.45
CA LYS A 395 26.47 11.76 -10.66
C LYS A 395 27.65 10.93 -10.18
N ALA A 396 27.45 9.65 -9.90
CA ALA A 396 28.49 8.75 -9.42
C ALA A 396 29.44 8.26 -10.52
N LYS A 397 28.93 7.98 -11.72
CA LYS A 397 29.66 7.32 -12.82
C LYS A 397 29.74 8.14 -14.10
N GLY A 398 29.04 9.25 -14.16
CA GLY A 398 28.99 10.15 -15.32
C GLY A 398 28.02 9.71 -16.41
N ARG A 399 27.87 10.57 -17.40
CA ARG A 399 26.92 10.43 -18.52
C ARG A 399 27.16 9.16 -19.34
N ASP A 400 28.40 8.79 -19.57
CA ASP A 400 28.73 7.63 -20.40
C ASP A 400 28.27 6.31 -19.79
N PHE A 401 28.26 6.21 -18.47
CA PHE A 401 27.73 5.05 -17.77
C PHE A 401 26.23 4.87 -17.98
N ILE A 402 25.46 5.97 -17.97
CA ILE A 402 24.01 5.91 -18.07
C ILE A 402 23.47 5.99 -19.53
N ARG A 403 24.33 5.99 -20.56
CA ARG A 403 23.87 6.07 -21.98
C ARG A 403 22.92 4.94 -22.38
N ASN A 404 23.06 3.78 -21.77
CA ASN A 404 22.16 2.65 -21.98
C ASN A 404 21.23 2.38 -20.78
N TRP A 405 20.90 3.44 -20.04
CA TRP A 405 19.97 3.39 -18.90
C TRP A 405 18.81 4.36 -19.10
N VAL A 406 17.65 3.97 -18.57
CA VAL A 406 16.47 4.84 -18.42
C VAL A 406 15.88 4.71 -17.04
N ALA A 407 15.19 5.74 -16.57
CA ALA A 407 14.32 5.61 -15.41
C ALA A 407 12.90 5.29 -15.89
N VAL A 408 12.28 4.23 -15.36
CA VAL A 408 10.91 3.83 -15.74
C VAL A 408 9.97 4.04 -14.56
N ILE A 409 8.87 4.77 -14.79
CA ILE A 409 7.89 5.13 -13.78
C ILE A 409 6.48 5.13 -14.37
N GLY A 410 5.46 4.70 -13.60
CA GLY A 410 4.06 4.79 -14.02
C GLY A 410 3.48 6.19 -13.81
N ASP A 411 2.37 6.49 -14.48
CA ASP A 411 1.65 7.76 -14.40
C ASP A 411 1.22 8.12 -12.97
N SER A 412 0.56 7.23 -12.26
CA SER A 412 0.16 7.43 -10.86
C SER A 412 1.38 7.65 -9.96
N THR A 413 2.43 6.84 -10.10
CA THR A 413 3.67 6.96 -9.31
C THR A 413 4.43 8.24 -9.64
N PHE A 414 4.38 8.69 -10.91
CA PHE A 414 4.92 9.99 -11.30
C PHE A 414 4.22 11.14 -10.57
N MET A 415 2.88 11.08 -10.47
CA MET A 415 2.09 12.06 -9.72
C MET A 415 2.31 11.96 -8.21
N HIS A 416 2.64 10.76 -7.70
CA HIS A 416 2.88 10.52 -6.28
C HIS A 416 4.13 11.29 -5.77
N THR A 417 5.28 11.02 -6.35
CA THR A 417 6.58 11.64 -5.95
C THR A 417 7.57 11.77 -7.11
N GLY A 418 7.31 11.16 -8.26
CA GLY A 418 8.22 11.21 -9.42
C GLY A 418 8.45 12.62 -9.97
N ILE A 419 7.45 13.47 -9.88
CA ILE A 419 7.56 14.88 -10.31
C ILE A 419 8.66 15.63 -9.54
N ASN A 420 8.80 15.40 -8.24
CA ASN A 420 9.83 16.04 -7.42
C ASN A 420 11.22 15.56 -7.85
N SER A 421 11.35 14.26 -8.16
CA SER A 421 12.59 13.66 -8.65
C SER A 421 12.98 14.22 -10.02
N LEU A 422 12.00 14.41 -10.92
CA LEU A 422 12.23 15.00 -12.23
C LEU A 422 12.66 16.48 -12.13
N MET A 423 11.97 17.25 -11.29
CA MET A 423 12.34 18.64 -10.99
C MET A 423 13.79 18.72 -10.44
N ASN A 424 14.17 17.80 -9.55
CA ASN A 424 15.53 17.74 -9.01
C ASN A 424 16.57 17.46 -10.11
N MET A 425 16.30 16.56 -11.07
CA MET A 425 17.19 16.32 -12.21
C MET A 425 17.38 17.58 -13.06
N VAL A 426 16.31 18.30 -13.37
CA VAL A 426 16.36 19.54 -14.15
C VAL A 426 17.14 20.62 -13.40
N TYR A 427 16.80 20.85 -12.14
CA TYR A 427 17.45 21.87 -11.31
C TYR A 427 18.97 21.65 -11.19
N ASN A 428 19.40 20.39 -11.06
CA ASN A 428 20.80 20.01 -10.93
C ASN A 428 21.48 19.69 -12.27
N GLN A 429 20.88 20.07 -13.40
CA GLN A 429 21.42 19.91 -14.75
C GLN A 429 21.95 18.48 -14.98
N ALA A 430 21.14 17.50 -14.62
CA ALA A 430 21.47 16.10 -14.79
C ALA A 430 21.29 15.66 -16.25
N ASN A 431 21.85 14.49 -16.56
CA ASN A 431 21.59 13.79 -17.80
C ASN A 431 20.71 12.57 -17.52
N GLY A 432 19.91 12.17 -18.48
CA GLY A 432 19.15 10.92 -18.41
C GLY A 432 17.80 10.97 -19.07
N THR A 433 17.30 9.80 -19.44
CA THR A 433 16.00 9.62 -20.08
C THR A 433 15.01 9.01 -19.07
N VAL A 434 13.88 9.68 -18.88
CA VAL A 434 12.77 9.21 -18.05
C VAL A 434 11.67 8.69 -18.95
N VAL A 435 11.17 7.48 -18.68
CA VAL A 435 10.09 6.83 -19.41
C VAL A 435 8.87 6.76 -18.50
N ILE A 436 7.87 7.57 -18.79
CA ILE A 436 6.60 7.55 -18.05
C ILE A 436 5.64 6.60 -18.78
N LEU A 437 5.20 5.56 -18.08
CA LEU A 437 4.25 4.57 -18.57
C LEU A 437 2.83 5.03 -18.22
N ASP A 438 2.19 5.76 -19.12
CA ASP A 438 0.82 6.26 -18.93
C ASP A 438 -0.18 5.20 -19.37
N ASN A 439 -0.74 4.46 -18.39
CA ASN A 439 -1.81 3.51 -18.59
C ASN A 439 -3.18 3.98 -18.08
N SER A 440 -3.27 5.27 -17.73
CA SER A 440 -4.47 5.97 -17.30
C SER A 440 -5.17 5.35 -16.07
N THR A 441 -4.40 4.76 -15.14
CA THR A 441 -4.95 4.20 -13.89
C THR A 441 -3.85 3.77 -12.93
N THR A 442 -4.17 3.74 -11.62
CA THR A 442 -3.38 3.06 -10.59
C THR A 442 -3.69 1.56 -10.63
N GLY A 443 -3.06 0.83 -11.58
CA GLY A 443 -3.49 -0.52 -11.95
C GLY A 443 -3.26 -1.59 -10.89
N MET A 444 -2.16 -1.52 -10.13
CA MET A 444 -1.73 -2.58 -9.19
C MET A 444 -2.69 -2.75 -8.01
N THR A 445 -3.32 -1.70 -7.55
CA THR A 445 -4.18 -1.67 -6.37
C THR A 445 -5.68 -1.80 -6.66
N GLY A 446 -6.07 -1.96 -7.94
CA GLY A 446 -7.47 -2.17 -8.33
C GLY A 446 -8.03 -1.14 -9.30
N HIS A 447 -7.18 -0.45 -10.05
CA HIS A 447 -7.57 0.52 -11.11
C HIS A 447 -8.18 1.83 -10.58
N GLN A 448 -7.65 2.36 -9.48
CA GLN A 448 -8.08 3.64 -8.93
C GLN A 448 -7.72 4.80 -9.86
N ASP A 449 -8.57 5.82 -9.83
CA ASP A 449 -8.30 7.09 -10.50
C ASP A 449 -7.21 7.88 -9.75
N HIS A 450 -6.52 8.76 -10.46
CA HIS A 450 -5.52 9.68 -9.92
C HIS A 450 -5.58 11.03 -10.66
N ALA A 451 -4.78 11.99 -10.25
CA ALA A 451 -4.87 13.37 -10.76
C ALA A 451 -4.79 13.51 -12.30
N ALA A 452 -4.13 12.57 -13.00
CA ALA A 452 -4.03 12.60 -14.46
C ALA A 452 -5.14 11.80 -15.20
N THR A 453 -6.07 11.13 -14.49
CA THR A 453 -7.19 10.42 -15.12
C THR A 453 -8.42 11.30 -15.34
N GLY A 454 -8.54 12.42 -14.61
CA GLY A 454 -9.66 13.35 -14.76
C GLY A 454 -10.95 12.88 -14.10
N LYS A 455 -10.84 12.04 -13.04
CA LYS A 455 -11.98 11.55 -12.29
C LYS A 455 -11.65 11.43 -10.80
N THR A 456 -12.56 11.88 -9.94
CA THR A 456 -12.42 11.77 -8.48
C THR A 456 -12.81 10.39 -7.95
N LEU A 457 -12.48 10.10 -6.69
CA LEU A 457 -12.90 8.87 -6.00
C LEU A 457 -14.43 8.65 -6.06
N LYS A 458 -15.23 9.69 -5.91
CA LYS A 458 -16.70 9.64 -6.02
C LYS A 458 -17.22 9.68 -7.47
N GLY A 459 -16.34 9.55 -8.47
CA GLY A 459 -16.70 9.44 -9.87
C GLY A 459 -17.01 10.75 -10.60
N GLN A 460 -16.79 11.89 -9.97
CA GLN A 460 -16.99 13.20 -10.61
C GLN A 460 -15.91 13.43 -11.67
N VAL A 461 -16.32 13.89 -12.87
CA VAL A 461 -15.40 14.26 -13.95
C VAL A 461 -14.82 15.64 -13.62
N VAL A 462 -13.50 15.73 -13.63
CA VAL A 462 -12.72 16.94 -13.35
C VAL A 462 -11.61 17.12 -14.40
N PRO A 463 -11.00 18.31 -14.53
CA PRO A 463 -9.86 18.48 -15.42
C PRO A 463 -8.71 17.54 -15.03
N ALA A 464 -8.23 16.72 -16.00
CA ALA A 464 -7.06 15.88 -15.82
C ALA A 464 -5.77 16.73 -15.87
N ILE A 465 -4.81 16.39 -15.03
CA ILE A 465 -3.47 16.98 -15.12
C ILE A 465 -2.77 16.43 -16.37
N ASN A 466 -2.33 17.34 -17.22
CA ASN A 466 -1.59 17.00 -18.43
C ASN A 466 -0.11 16.74 -18.10
N ILE A 467 0.29 15.46 -18.07
CA ILE A 467 1.66 15.03 -17.77
C ILE A 467 2.67 15.64 -18.76
N PHE A 468 2.35 15.67 -20.06
CA PHE A 468 3.20 16.27 -21.09
C PHE A 468 3.43 17.77 -20.82
N GLY A 469 2.35 18.52 -20.60
CA GLY A 469 2.42 19.94 -20.27
C GLY A 469 3.18 20.20 -18.97
N LEU A 470 3.01 19.33 -17.99
CA LEU A 470 3.71 19.42 -16.71
C LEU A 470 5.23 19.24 -16.88
N CYS A 471 5.66 18.24 -17.64
CA CYS A 471 7.08 18.05 -17.96
C CYS A 471 7.67 19.25 -18.75
N LYS A 472 6.90 19.79 -19.70
CA LYS A 472 7.30 21.00 -20.44
C LYS A 472 7.44 22.22 -19.53
N SER A 473 6.56 22.39 -18.55
CA SER A 473 6.59 23.53 -17.61
C SER A 473 7.82 23.49 -16.67
N LEU A 474 8.43 22.32 -16.48
CA LEU A 474 9.71 22.18 -15.76
C LEU A 474 10.94 22.63 -16.61
N GLY A 475 10.74 23.09 -17.84
CA GLY A 475 11.80 23.55 -18.74
C GLY A 475 12.45 22.41 -19.55
N ILE A 476 11.86 21.23 -19.61
CA ILE A 476 12.38 20.11 -20.39
C ILE A 476 11.99 20.30 -21.86
N GLU A 477 13.00 20.48 -22.73
CA GLU A 477 12.77 20.62 -24.17
C GLU A 477 12.41 19.30 -24.83
N ASN A 478 13.00 18.21 -24.37
CA ASN A 478 12.88 16.88 -24.96
C ASN A 478 11.77 16.07 -24.27
N VAL A 479 10.50 16.38 -24.53
CA VAL A 479 9.33 15.62 -24.06
C VAL A 479 8.59 15.08 -25.27
N TYR A 480 8.36 13.77 -25.33
CA TYR A 480 7.73 13.07 -26.43
C TYR A 480 6.65 12.12 -25.94
N GLU A 481 5.49 12.11 -26.59
CA GLU A 481 4.44 11.14 -26.37
C GLU A 481 4.45 10.11 -27.49
N VAL A 482 4.43 8.82 -27.15
CA VAL A 482 4.46 7.69 -28.10
C VAL A 482 3.37 6.71 -27.73
N ASN A 483 2.64 6.18 -28.71
CA ASN A 483 1.72 5.08 -28.44
C ASN A 483 2.52 3.85 -27.95
N ALA A 484 2.16 3.32 -26.78
CA ALA A 484 2.88 2.21 -26.19
C ALA A 484 2.90 0.93 -27.07
N PHE A 485 1.95 0.76 -28.01
CA PHE A 485 1.94 -0.34 -28.96
C PHE A 485 2.64 -0.03 -30.30
N ASP A 486 3.20 1.14 -30.49
CA ASP A 486 4.02 1.46 -31.65
C ASP A 486 5.48 1.07 -31.41
N LEU A 487 5.84 -0.18 -31.72
CA LEU A 487 7.20 -0.69 -31.50
C LEU A 487 8.28 0.08 -32.27
N PRO A 488 8.09 0.44 -33.56
CA PRO A 488 9.04 1.26 -34.31
C PRO A 488 9.24 2.65 -33.70
N GLY A 489 8.14 3.32 -33.31
CA GLY A 489 8.17 4.63 -32.67
C GLY A 489 8.86 4.62 -31.32
N LEU A 490 8.61 3.59 -30.49
CA LEU A 490 9.32 3.39 -29.22
C LEU A 490 10.82 3.18 -29.44
N GLU A 491 11.18 2.32 -30.41
CA GLU A 491 12.60 2.03 -30.70
C GLU A 491 13.34 3.29 -31.17
N GLU A 492 12.74 4.08 -32.04
CA GLU A 492 13.29 5.36 -32.49
C GLU A 492 13.43 6.35 -31.33
N ALA A 493 12.39 6.50 -30.51
CA ALA A 493 12.40 7.41 -29.37
C ALA A 493 13.51 7.03 -28.37
N PHE A 494 13.64 5.75 -28.01
CA PHE A 494 14.69 5.32 -27.10
C PHE A 494 16.08 5.58 -27.66
N LYS A 495 16.38 5.19 -28.88
CA LYS A 495 17.68 5.44 -29.53
C LYS A 495 18.03 6.92 -29.58
N ARG A 496 17.06 7.76 -29.91
CA ARG A 496 17.23 9.20 -30.05
C ARG A 496 17.47 9.87 -28.70
N GLU A 497 16.62 9.56 -27.71
CA GLU A 497 16.65 10.28 -26.43
C GLU A 497 17.80 9.82 -25.51
N THR A 498 18.13 8.54 -25.51
CA THR A 498 19.30 8.06 -24.71
C THR A 498 20.64 8.55 -25.25
N ALA A 499 20.70 8.95 -26.51
CA ALA A 499 21.91 9.53 -27.11
C ALA A 499 22.11 11.01 -26.77
N LYS A 500 21.06 11.74 -26.38
CA LYS A 500 21.11 13.18 -26.08
C LYS A 500 21.72 13.46 -24.71
N ASP A 501 22.29 14.64 -24.56
CA ASP A 501 22.65 15.21 -23.28
C ASP A 501 21.46 15.96 -22.67
N GLY A 502 21.46 16.14 -21.35
CA GLY A 502 20.38 16.74 -20.59
C GLY A 502 19.28 15.74 -20.24
N VAL A 503 18.14 16.28 -19.79
CA VAL A 503 16.97 15.50 -19.37
C VAL A 503 16.03 15.32 -20.54
N SER A 504 15.66 14.08 -20.83
CA SER A 504 14.63 13.72 -21.80
C SER A 504 13.49 12.96 -21.14
N VAL A 505 12.24 13.15 -21.59
CA VAL A 505 11.06 12.43 -21.13
C VAL A 505 10.35 11.78 -22.30
N ILE A 506 10.10 10.48 -22.22
CA ILE A 506 9.28 9.71 -23.15
C ILE A 506 8.02 9.26 -22.41
N ILE A 507 6.85 9.66 -22.86
CA ILE A 507 5.56 9.25 -22.31
C ILE A 507 5.02 8.14 -23.23
N ALA A 508 5.13 6.89 -22.78
CA ALA A 508 4.58 5.73 -23.48
C ALA A 508 3.12 5.53 -23.05
N LYS A 509 2.19 5.95 -23.91
CA LYS A 509 0.78 6.07 -23.58
C LYS A 509 -0.08 5.01 -24.23
N SER A 510 -0.84 4.31 -23.44
CA SER A 510 -1.97 3.46 -23.86
C SER A 510 -2.75 3.01 -22.63
N PRO A 511 -4.09 3.03 -22.65
CA PRO A 511 -4.88 2.66 -21.48
C PRO A 511 -4.64 1.21 -21.07
N CYS A 512 -4.76 0.95 -19.77
CA CYS A 512 -4.68 -0.41 -19.23
C CYS A 512 -5.73 -1.31 -19.88
N ALA A 513 -5.30 -2.50 -20.32
CA ALA A 513 -6.16 -3.47 -21.03
C ALA A 513 -7.34 -3.99 -20.18
N LEU A 514 -7.31 -3.78 -18.86
CA LEU A 514 -8.35 -4.21 -17.91
C LEU A 514 -9.35 -3.10 -17.56
N LEU A 515 -9.14 -1.87 -18.05
CA LEU A 515 -10.09 -0.79 -17.81
C LEU A 515 -11.42 -1.07 -18.51
N LYS A 516 -12.54 -0.77 -17.82
CA LYS A 516 -13.88 -0.86 -18.40
C LYS A 516 -13.96 0.03 -19.63
N GLY A 517 -14.41 -0.53 -20.76
CA GLY A 517 -14.53 0.20 -22.03
C GLY A 517 -13.34 0.11 -22.98
N VAL A 518 -12.17 -0.33 -22.52
CA VAL A 518 -11.06 -0.65 -23.41
C VAL A 518 -11.36 -1.98 -24.10
N LYS A 519 -11.56 -1.90 -25.41
CA LYS A 519 -11.86 -3.07 -26.25
C LYS A 519 -10.85 -3.11 -27.40
N PHE A 520 -10.32 -4.29 -27.63
CA PHE A 520 -9.57 -4.61 -28.82
C PHE A 520 -10.52 -5.40 -29.73
N PRO A 521 -10.92 -4.88 -30.89
CA PRO A 521 -11.97 -5.48 -31.71
C PRO A 521 -11.57 -6.81 -32.35
N ASP A 522 -10.27 -7.05 -32.47
CA ASP A 522 -9.72 -8.20 -33.17
C ASP A 522 -9.04 -9.17 -32.21
N LYS A 523 -8.81 -10.39 -32.66
CA LYS A 523 -7.99 -11.41 -32.00
C LYS A 523 -6.76 -11.71 -32.85
N CYS A 524 -5.70 -12.22 -32.25
CA CYS A 524 -4.56 -12.72 -32.98
C CYS A 524 -4.68 -14.24 -33.17
N ARG A 525 -4.43 -14.71 -34.41
CA ARG A 525 -4.45 -16.14 -34.77
C ARG A 525 -3.13 -16.52 -35.43
N PRO A 526 -2.47 -17.60 -35.03
CA PRO A 526 -1.25 -18.06 -35.69
C PRO A 526 -1.55 -18.82 -36.96
N LEU A 527 -0.73 -18.59 -38.01
CA LEU A 527 -0.71 -19.32 -39.28
C LEU A 527 0.47 -20.31 -39.22
N SER A 528 0.19 -21.54 -38.81
CA SER A 528 1.22 -22.56 -38.56
C SER A 528 2.11 -22.85 -39.75
N GLU A 529 1.54 -22.83 -40.99
CA GLU A 529 2.24 -23.03 -42.25
C GLU A 529 3.28 -21.95 -42.57
N LYS A 530 3.07 -20.73 -42.07
CA LYS A 530 4.03 -19.61 -42.21
C LYS A 530 5.03 -19.53 -41.07
N CYS A 531 4.78 -20.22 -39.98
CA CYS A 531 5.59 -20.14 -38.77
C CYS A 531 6.99 -20.74 -38.97
N LYS A 532 8.03 -19.91 -38.83
CA LYS A 532 9.44 -20.33 -38.89
C LYS A 532 10.01 -20.73 -37.53
N LYS A 533 9.18 -20.91 -36.50
CA LYS A 533 9.57 -21.42 -35.16
C LYS A 533 10.65 -20.57 -34.46
N CYS A 534 10.80 -19.31 -34.84
CA CYS A 534 11.86 -18.42 -34.35
C CYS A 534 11.63 -17.86 -32.93
N GLY A 535 10.43 -17.99 -32.38
CA GLY A 535 10.09 -17.54 -31.03
C GLY A 535 10.04 -16.02 -30.81
N ALA A 536 10.19 -15.18 -31.85
CA ALA A 536 10.22 -13.72 -31.69
C ALA A 536 8.95 -13.17 -31.03
N CYS A 537 7.78 -13.73 -31.35
CA CYS A 537 6.48 -13.35 -30.77
C CYS A 537 6.34 -13.69 -29.29
N LEU A 538 7.18 -14.56 -28.74
CA LEU A 538 7.18 -14.93 -27.31
C LEU A 538 7.98 -13.96 -26.45
N ARG A 539 8.84 -13.11 -27.04
CA ARG A 539 9.70 -12.19 -26.29
C ARG A 539 8.95 -11.25 -25.32
N PRO A 540 7.76 -10.75 -25.64
CA PRO A 540 7.00 -9.95 -24.70
C PRO A 540 6.45 -10.74 -23.49
N GLY A 541 6.58 -12.06 -23.48
CA GLY A 541 6.11 -12.90 -22.38
C GLY A 541 4.58 -12.92 -22.23
N CYS A 542 3.81 -12.70 -23.31
CA CYS A 542 2.36 -12.68 -23.23
C CYS A 542 1.80 -14.05 -22.81
N PRO A 543 0.98 -14.14 -21.74
CA PRO A 543 0.47 -15.43 -21.25
C PRO A 543 -0.53 -16.10 -22.19
N ALA A 544 -1.07 -15.39 -23.17
CA ALA A 544 -1.92 -15.96 -24.23
C ALA A 544 -1.12 -16.76 -25.27
N LEU A 545 0.22 -16.64 -25.31
CA LEU A 545 1.06 -17.31 -26.28
C LEU A 545 1.80 -18.49 -25.63
N THR A 546 1.72 -19.65 -26.25
CA THR A 546 2.47 -20.85 -25.87
C THR A 546 3.26 -21.40 -27.05
N LYS A 547 4.41 -22.00 -26.75
CA LYS A 547 5.22 -22.73 -27.73
C LYS A 547 4.81 -24.20 -27.72
N ASN A 548 4.41 -24.72 -28.87
CA ASN A 548 4.05 -26.13 -29.05
C ASN A 548 5.28 -27.03 -29.06
N GLU A 549 5.10 -28.32 -28.88
CA GLU A 549 6.17 -29.34 -28.94
C GLU A 549 6.93 -29.33 -30.27
N ASP A 550 6.21 -29.10 -31.39
CA ASP A 550 6.80 -29.01 -32.72
C ASP A 550 7.54 -27.65 -32.96
N GLY A 551 7.51 -26.73 -31.98
CA GLY A 551 8.14 -25.42 -32.00
C GLY A 551 7.28 -24.32 -32.63
N THR A 552 6.09 -24.61 -33.16
CA THR A 552 5.11 -23.60 -33.59
C THR A 552 4.50 -22.88 -32.39
N ILE A 553 3.66 -21.88 -32.64
CA ILE A 553 3.03 -21.06 -31.59
C ILE A 553 1.52 -21.28 -31.60
N SER A 554 0.96 -21.45 -30.41
CA SER A 554 -0.47 -21.37 -30.16
C SER A 554 -0.82 -20.07 -29.48
N ILE A 555 -2.02 -19.56 -29.74
CA ILE A 555 -2.59 -18.37 -29.07
C ILE A 555 -3.92 -18.80 -28.46
N ASP A 556 -4.03 -18.65 -27.15
CA ASP A 556 -5.29 -18.87 -26.44
C ASP A 556 -6.23 -17.70 -26.73
N GLU A 557 -7.28 -17.96 -27.49
CA GLU A 557 -8.25 -16.95 -27.90
C GLU A 557 -9.07 -16.39 -26.74
N THR A 558 -9.21 -17.14 -25.64
CA THR A 558 -9.93 -16.68 -24.44
C THR A 558 -9.13 -15.65 -23.66
N MET A 559 -7.81 -15.76 -23.68
CA MET A 559 -6.88 -14.83 -23.06
C MET A 559 -6.45 -13.69 -23.99
N CYS A 560 -6.42 -13.91 -25.29
CA CYS A 560 -5.97 -12.92 -26.28
C CYS A 560 -6.97 -11.75 -26.34
N ASN A 561 -6.51 -10.53 -26.14
CA ASN A 561 -7.31 -9.31 -26.32
C ASN A 561 -7.07 -8.59 -27.66
N GLY A 562 -6.21 -9.13 -28.54
CA GLY A 562 -6.02 -8.58 -29.90
C GLY A 562 -5.12 -7.35 -30.01
N CYS A 563 -4.28 -7.05 -29.02
CA CYS A 563 -3.38 -5.89 -29.04
C CYS A 563 -2.36 -5.84 -30.21
N GLY A 564 -2.16 -6.94 -30.93
CA GLY A 564 -1.31 -7.01 -32.12
C GLY A 564 0.21 -7.01 -31.86
N LEU A 565 0.67 -6.99 -30.61
CA LEU A 565 2.10 -6.94 -30.28
C LEU A 565 2.88 -8.14 -30.87
N CYS A 566 2.34 -9.35 -30.74
CA CYS A 566 2.94 -10.55 -31.32
C CYS A 566 3.01 -10.52 -32.85
N LYS A 567 2.02 -9.90 -33.52
CA LYS A 567 1.99 -9.72 -34.98
C LYS A 567 3.11 -8.79 -35.43
N GLN A 568 3.30 -7.63 -34.76
CA GLN A 568 4.37 -6.69 -35.09
C GLN A 568 5.77 -7.31 -34.97
N LEU A 569 5.94 -8.28 -34.05
CA LEU A 569 7.21 -8.99 -33.86
C LEU A 569 7.44 -10.12 -34.85
N CYS A 570 6.41 -10.56 -35.57
CA CYS A 570 6.51 -11.64 -36.53
C CYS A 570 6.99 -11.15 -37.90
N LYS A 571 8.25 -11.42 -38.24
CA LYS A 571 8.85 -11.05 -39.54
C LYS A 571 8.36 -11.91 -40.73
N PHE A 572 7.55 -12.92 -40.48
CA PHE A 572 7.12 -13.91 -41.48
C PHE A 572 5.61 -13.85 -41.73
N ASP A 573 4.92 -12.82 -41.24
CA ASP A 573 3.46 -12.68 -41.32
C ASP A 573 2.70 -13.96 -40.93
N ALA A 574 3.26 -14.68 -39.95
CA ALA A 574 2.69 -15.92 -39.40
C ALA A 574 1.69 -15.68 -38.28
N ILE A 575 1.28 -14.44 -38.04
CA ILE A 575 0.22 -14.08 -37.08
C ILE A 575 -0.68 -13.05 -37.79
N GLU A 576 -1.93 -13.41 -37.95
CA GLU A 576 -2.96 -12.53 -38.48
C GLU A 576 -3.86 -11.97 -37.36
N THR A 577 -4.60 -10.92 -37.69
CA THR A 577 -5.71 -10.41 -36.89
C THR A 577 -7.01 -10.83 -37.51
N VAL A 578 -7.90 -11.41 -36.71
CA VAL A 578 -9.25 -11.81 -37.11
C VAL A 578 -10.26 -11.08 -36.23
N LYS A 579 -11.43 -10.76 -36.78
CA LYS A 579 -12.49 -10.14 -35.98
C LYS A 579 -12.98 -11.12 -34.92
N ALA A 580 -13.28 -10.59 -33.73
CA ALA A 580 -13.84 -11.40 -32.66
C ALA A 580 -15.19 -11.98 -33.11
N GLY A 581 -15.27 -13.32 -33.22
CA GLY A 581 -16.46 -14.03 -33.67
C GLY A 581 -16.38 -14.61 -35.09
N GLU A 582 -15.29 -14.38 -35.81
CA GLU A 582 -14.87 -15.12 -37.00
C GLU A 582 -13.77 -16.13 -36.59
#